data_8d7d995fabc2a00cf8746d3cc887de31
#
_entry.id   8d7d995fabc2a00cf8746d3cc887de31
#
_cell.length_a   1.000
_cell.length_b   1.000
_cell.length_c   1.000
_cell.angle_alpha   90.00
_cell.angle_beta   90.00
_cell.angle_gamma   90.00
#
_symmetry.space_group_name_H-M   'P 1'
#
loop_
_entity.id
_entity.type
_entity.pdbx_description
1 polymer ?
#
loop_
_entity_poly.entity_id
_entity_poly.type
_entity_poly.pdbx_seq_one_letter_code
_entity_poly.pdbx_strand_id
1 'polypeptide(L)'
;MDMHRSIRKSESGISPDIPGQPYCVSVLKEGYCTVQPDGSFKADGTISLITGPNTVLVDTGGPWDRDFLVARLKEKGLTPDSVALVVGTHGHSDHVGNLGLFPDAKIIVGCDISVGDRYLPNQLAEGQPYPIDDFVSIIPTPGHTGRDVSVLVKGTSEGTVLVAGDLFERCHDEDSWKELSENPQIQETNRQMALQTADVIIPGHGPLFRVHRQ
;
A
#
# COMPACT_ATOMS: atom_id res chain seq x y z
N MET A 1 -21.79 -0.91 -27.83
CA MET A 1 -21.54 -2.30 -27.37
C MET A 1 -20.49 -2.21 -26.30
N ASP A 2 -20.93 -2.01 -25.05
CA ASP A 2 -20.02 -2.04 -23.91
C ASP A 2 -19.61 -3.50 -23.64
N MET A 3 -18.41 -3.84 -24.08
CA MET A 3 -17.78 -5.07 -23.61
C MET A 3 -17.36 -4.83 -22.16
N HIS A 4 -18.22 -5.13 -21.19
CA HIS A 4 -17.79 -5.32 -19.82
C HIS A 4 -16.77 -6.46 -19.79
N ARG A 5 -15.49 -6.12 -19.88
CA ARG A 5 -14.43 -7.09 -19.62
C ARG A 5 -14.62 -7.59 -18.19
N SER A 6 -14.85 -8.89 -18.08
CA SER A 6 -15.00 -9.53 -16.77
C SER A 6 -13.67 -9.48 -16.03
N ILE A 7 -13.64 -8.79 -14.87
CA ILE A 7 -12.48 -8.76 -13.98
C ILE A 7 -12.67 -9.83 -12.91
N ARG A 8 -11.67 -10.70 -12.75
CA ARG A 8 -11.60 -11.70 -11.68
C ARG A 8 -10.40 -11.43 -10.80
N LYS A 9 -10.53 -11.74 -9.52
CA LYS A 9 -9.46 -11.65 -8.52
C LYS A 9 -9.13 -13.04 -7.99
N SER A 10 -7.84 -13.32 -7.71
CA SER A 10 -7.43 -14.60 -7.10
C SER A 10 -6.20 -14.42 -6.20
N GLU A 11 -6.22 -15.04 -5.03
CA GLU A 11 -5.12 -15.04 -4.05
C GLU A 11 -4.08 -16.14 -4.32
N SER A 12 -4.36 -17.10 -5.20
CA SER A 12 -3.51 -18.26 -5.40
C SER A 12 -2.28 -17.99 -6.29
N GLY A 13 -1.16 -18.59 -5.92
CA GLY A 13 0.00 -18.76 -6.79
C GLY A 13 0.95 -17.57 -6.89
N ILE A 14 0.85 -16.58 -6.01
CA ILE A 14 1.80 -15.46 -5.97
C ILE A 14 2.63 -15.55 -4.69
N SER A 15 3.97 -15.46 -4.86
CA SER A 15 4.89 -15.35 -3.73
C SER A 15 4.74 -13.97 -3.05
N PRO A 16 4.87 -13.88 -1.71
CA PRO A 16 4.98 -12.60 -1.02
C PRO A 16 6.25 -11.82 -1.41
N ASP A 17 7.24 -12.50 -2.02
CA ASP A 17 8.42 -11.90 -2.63
C ASP A 17 8.27 -11.93 -4.15
N ILE A 18 8.08 -10.76 -4.75
CA ILE A 18 7.90 -10.57 -6.19
C ILE A 18 9.20 -9.98 -6.75
N PRO A 19 10.01 -10.78 -7.47
CA PRO A 19 11.23 -10.26 -8.09
C PRO A 19 10.90 -9.32 -9.26
N GLY A 20 11.85 -8.45 -9.62
CA GLY A 20 11.70 -7.52 -10.73
C GLY A 20 12.99 -6.78 -11.07
N GLN A 21 12.94 -5.98 -12.12
CA GLN A 21 14.02 -5.13 -12.59
C GLN A 21 13.44 -3.76 -12.97
N PRO A 22 13.87 -2.65 -12.35
CA PRO A 22 14.93 -2.56 -11.33
C PRO A 22 14.45 -2.77 -9.89
N TYR A 23 13.14 -3.01 -9.67
CA TYR A 23 12.55 -3.12 -8.33
C TYR A 23 11.95 -4.50 -8.06
N CYS A 24 12.21 -5.00 -6.84
CA CYS A 24 11.49 -6.12 -6.24
C CYS A 24 10.48 -5.60 -5.22
N VAL A 25 9.37 -6.33 -5.02
CA VAL A 25 8.37 -6.03 -4.00
C VAL A 25 8.23 -7.21 -3.05
N SER A 26 8.31 -6.96 -1.75
CA SER A 26 8.16 -7.98 -0.70
C SER A 26 7.07 -7.59 0.29
N VAL A 27 6.14 -8.48 0.57
CA VAL A 27 5.21 -8.35 1.70
C VAL A 27 5.94 -8.81 2.96
N LEU A 28 6.32 -7.87 3.83
CA LEU A 28 7.01 -8.18 5.09
C LEU A 28 6.05 -8.73 6.13
N LYS A 29 4.81 -8.23 6.13
CA LYS A 29 3.72 -8.64 7.01
C LYS A 29 2.41 -8.53 6.25
N GLU A 30 1.64 -9.60 6.27
CA GLU A 30 0.25 -9.59 5.80
C GLU A 30 -0.64 -9.03 6.91
N GLY A 31 -1.44 -8.03 6.58
CA GLY A 31 -2.40 -7.43 7.49
C GLY A 31 -3.67 -8.26 7.67
N TYR A 32 -4.49 -7.88 8.63
CA TYR A 32 -5.80 -8.47 8.87
C TYR A 32 -6.78 -7.44 9.44
N CYS A 33 -8.07 -7.64 9.18
CA CYS A 33 -9.15 -6.91 9.82
C CYS A 33 -10.32 -7.88 10.11
N THR A 34 -10.70 -8.00 11.37
CA THR A 34 -11.76 -8.92 11.85
C THR A 34 -12.70 -8.21 12.79
N VAL A 35 -14.01 -8.38 12.55
CA VAL A 35 -15.07 -7.90 13.46
C VAL A 35 -15.09 -8.78 14.71
N GLN A 36 -15.17 -8.16 15.88
CA GLN A 36 -15.25 -8.83 17.16
C GLN A 36 -16.72 -8.97 17.61
N PRO A 37 -17.02 -9.90 18.55
CA PRO A 37 -18.40 -10.08 19.05
C PRO A 37 -19.02 -8.84 19.70
N ASP A 38 -18.20 -7.92 20.21
CA ASP A 38 -18.63 -6.66 20.81
C ASP A 38 -18.84 -5.51 19.79
N GLY A 39 -18.65 -5.79 18.49
CA GLY A 39 -18.77 -4.83 17.42
C GLY A 39 -17.51 -4.01 17.15
N SER A 40 -16.43 -4.21 17.93
CA SER A 40 -15.13 -3.60 17.64
C SER A 40 -14.43 -4.32 16.48
N PHE A 41 -13.40 -3.68 15.92
CA PHE A 41 -12.54 -4.27 14.91
C PHE A 41 -11.17 -4.58 15.53
N LYS A 42 -10.64 -5.76 15.23
CA LYS A 42 -9.24 -6.10 15.45
C LYS A 42 -8.56 -6.03 14.11
N ALA A 43 -7.69 -5.03 13.93
CA ALA A 43 -7.04 -4.74 12.66
C ALA A 43 -5.54 -4.50 12.85
N ASP A 44 -4.79 -4.80 11.79
CA ASP A 44 -3.36 -4.53 11.69
C ASP A 44 -2.96 -4.46 10.22
N GLY A 45 -2.24 -3.41 9.82
CA GLY A 45 -1.96 -3.11 8.43
C GLY A 45 -0.89 -4.00 7.81
N THR A 46 -1.01 -4.22 6.52
CA THR A 46 0.02 -4.87 5.70
C THR A 46 1.25 -3.98 5.61
N ILE A 47 2.44 -4.57 5.76
CA ILE A 47 3.72 -3.87 5.59
C ILE A 47 4.41 -4.40 4.33
N SER A 48 4.77 -3.52 3.41
CA SER A 48 5.44 -3.89 2.16
C SER A 48 6.77 -3.16 1.99
N LEU A 49 7.75 -3.84 1.40
CA LEU A 49 9.08 -3.31 1.10
C LEU A 49 9.33 -3.38 -0.40
N ILE A 50 9.77 -2.27 -0.98
CA ILE A 50 10.18 -2.16 -2.37
C ILE A 50 11.69 -1.89 -2.38
N THR A 51 12.46 -2.78 -3.01
CA THR A 51 13.92 -2.69 -3.06
C THR A 51 14.42 -2.60 -4.49
N GLY A 52 15.35 -1.67 -4.71
CA GLY A 52 15.94 -1.38 -6.01
C GLY A 52 16.83 -0.14 -5.92
N PRO A 53 16.85 0.74 -6.93
CA PRO A 53 17.56 2.01 -6.86
C PRO A 53 17.20 2.87 -5.64
N ASN A 54 15.94 2.81 -5.21
CA ASN A 54 15.46 3.38 -3.95
C ASN A 54 14.89 2.28 -3.06
N THR A 55 15.09 2.39 -1.75
CA THR A 55 14.44 1.52 -0.76
C THR A 55 13.21 2.24 -0.23
N VAL A 56 12.03 1.70 -0.52
CA VAL A 56 10.73 2.27 -0.12
C VAL A 56 10.01 1.29 0.80
N LEU A 57 9.67 1.74 1.99
CA LEU A 57 8.78 1.01 2.91
C LEU A 57 7.37 1.58 2.76
N VAL A 58 6.38 0.70 2.56
CA VAL A 58 4.97 1.10 2.47
C VAL A 58 4.23 0.54 3.67
N ASP A 59 3.71 1.44 4.47
CA ASP A 59 3.16 1.24 5.81
C ASP A 59 4.16 0.68 6.82
N THR A 60 3.88 0.85 8.09
CA THR A 60 4.81 0.51 9.17
C THR A 60 4.16 -0.35 10.27
N GLY A 61 2.94 -0.83 10.02
CA GLY A 61 2.17 -1.57 11.01
C GLY A 61 1.71 -0.73 12.19
N GLY A 62 1.11 -1.39 13.17
CA GLY A 62 0.73 -0.77 14.44
C GLY A 62 1.91 -0.50 15.37
N PRO A 63 1.73 0.31 16.43
CA PRO A 63 2.80 0.59 17.40
C PRO A 63 3.42 -0.65 18.04
N TRP A 64 2.68 -1.75 18.10
CA TRP A 64 3.11 -3.05 18.62
C TRP A 64 4.02 -3.83 17.66
N ASP A 65 4.12 -3.44 16.40
CA ASP A 65 4.93 -4.11 15.36
C ASP A 65 6.38 -3.66 15.31
N ARG A 66 6.82 -2.73 16.16
CA ARG A 66 8.15 -2.14 16.13
C ARG A 66 9.27 -3.19 16.00
N ASP A 67 9.33 -4.13 16.92
CA ASP A 67 10.41 -5.11 16.97
C ASP A 67 10.31 -6.12 15.82
N PHE A 68 9.09 -6.47 15.43
CA PHE A 68 8.84 -7.29 14.25
C PHE A 68 9.37 -6.62 12.99
N LEU A 69 9.04 -5.35 12.75
CA LEU A 69 9.49 -4.60 11.57
C LEU A 69 11.01 -4.51 11.50
N VAL A 70 11.68 -4.20 12.61
CA VAL A 70 13.15 -4.16 12.68
C VAL A 70 13.75 -5.51 12.35
N ALA A 71 13.19 -6.61 12.88
CA ALA A 71 13.65 -7.97 12.59
C ALA A 71 13.46 -8.32 11.10
N ARG A 72 12.31 -7.98 10.50
CA ARG A 72 12.04 -8.25 9.08
C ARG A 72 12.94 -7.46 8.15
N LEU A 73 13.23 -6.19 8.45
CA LEU A 73 14.21 -5.41 7.70
C LEU A 73 15.62 -6.08 7.77
N LYS A 74 16.03 -6.52 8.96
CA LYS A 74 17.31 -7.23 9.15
C LYS A 74 17.39 -8.52 8.33
N GLU A 75 16.32 -9.30 8.25
CA GLU A 75 16.26 -10.50 7.40
C GLU A 75 16.44 -10.19 5.91
N LYS A 76 16.02 -8.99 5.47
CA LYS A 76 16.25 -8.46 4.12
C LYS A 76 17.64 -7.79 3.96
N GLY A 77 18.50 -7.85 4.97
CA GLY A 77 19.83 -7.22 4.97
C GLY A 77 19.81 -5.70 5.13
N LEU A 78 18.73 -5.15 5.69
CA LEU A 78 18.51 -3.72 5.86
C LEU A 78 18.43 -3.33 7.33
N THR A 79 18.64 -2.03 7.58
CA THR A 79 18.35 -1.38 8.85
C THR A 79 17.33 -0.27 8.59
N PRO A 80 16.66 0.30 9.62
CA PRO A 80 15.81 1.47 9.41
C PRO A 80 16.49 2.61 8.66
N ASP A 81 17.78 2.85 8.92
CA ASP A 81 18.57 3.90 8.25
C ASP A 81 18.80 3.63 6.75
N SER A 82 18.61 2.38 6.31
CA SER A 82 18.71 1.99 4.89
C SER A 82 17.47 2.36 4.08
N VAL A 83 16.38 2.73 4.76
CA VAL A 83 15.10 3.07 4.10
C VAL A 83 15.12 4.54 3.70
N ALA A 84 15.12 4.78 2.39
CA ALA A 84 15.19 6.14 1.86
C ALA A 84 13.84 6.88 1.88
N LEU A 85 12.74 6.13 1.76
CA LEU A 85 11.38 6.64 1.70
C LEU A 85 10.44 5.74 2.48
N VAL A 86 9.61 6.33 3.33
CA VAL A 86 8.50 5.66 4.00
C VAL A 86 7.19 6.25 3.52
N VAL A 87 6.28 5.42 3.05
CA VAL A 87 4.95 5.82 2.62
C VAL A 87 3.93 5.24 3.58
N GLY A 88 3.23 6.08 4.33
CA GLY A 88 1.99 5.74 5.00
C GLY A 88 0.84 5.95 4.00
N THR A 89 0.16 4.89 3.62
CA THR A 89 -0.94 4.97 2.66
C THR A 89 -2.03 5.93 3.13
N HIS A 90 -2.26 5.96 4.44
CA HIS A 90 -3.13 6.90 5.14
C HIS A 90 -2.75 6.97 6.64
N GLY A 91 -3.47 7.77 7.43
CA GLY A 91 -3.08 8.12 8.80
C GLY A 91 -3.58 7.19 9.91
N HIS A 92 -4.18 6.02 9.65
CA HIS A 92 -4.61 5.09 10.70
C HIS A 92 -3.41 4.48 11.43
N SER A 93 -3.57 4.25 12.74
CA SER A 93 -2.47 3.88 13.63
C SER A 93 -1.84 2.52 13.36
N ASP A 94 -2.57 1.61 12.74
CA ASP A 94 -2.10 0.29 12.32
C ASP A 94 -1.33 0.31 10.98
N HIS A 95 -1.28 1.47 10.31
CA HIS A 95 -0.47 1.70 9.11
C HIS A 95 0.77 2.57 9.40
N VAL A 96 0.68 3.52 10.32
CA VAL A 96 1.76 4.51 10.55
C VAL A 96 2.35 4.46 11.95
N GLY A 97 2.16 3.35 12.67
CA GLY A 97 2.54 3.20 14.08
C GLY A 97 4.03 3.28 14.37
N ASN A 98 4.90 3.11 13.37
CA ASN A 98 6.36 3.05 13.57
C ASN A 98 7.14 4.03 12.71
N LEU A 99 6.56 5.15 12.27
CA LEU A 99 7.27 6.20 11.52
C LEU A 99 8.51 6.70 12.26
N GLY A 100 8.49 6.73 13.58
CA GLY A 100 9.61 7.17 14.41
C GLY A 100 10.87 6.30 14.33
N LEU A 101 10.83 5.14 13.65
CA LEU A 101 12.02 4.34 13.33
C LEU A 101 12.86 4.93 12.19
N PHE A 102 12.32 5.88 11.41
CA PHE A 102 12.88 6.35 10.15
C PHE A 102 13.08 7.89 10.17
N PRO A 103 13.81 8.46 11.14
CA PRO A 103 13.89 9.92 11.32
C PRO A 103 14.55 10.65 10.13
N ASP A 104 15.42 9.95 9.39
CA ASP A 104 16.18 10.53 8.28
C ASP A 104 15.57 10.25 6.91
N ALA A 105 14.52 9.41 6.84
CA ALA A 105 13.83 9.11 5.61
C ALA A 105 12.97 10.30 5.13
N LYS A 106 12.71 10.35 3.83
CA LYS A 106 11.57 11.10 3.33
C LYS A 106 10.31 10.37 3.74
N ILE A 107 9.38 11.06 4.38
CA ILE A 107 8.12 10.48 4.84
C ILE A 107 6.97 11.06 4.03
N ILE A 108 6.13 10.18 3.52
CA ILE A 108 4.84 10.52 2.89
C ILE A 108 3.76 9.88 3.75
N VAL A 109 2.79 10.65 4.23
CA VAL A 109 1.58 10.13 4.86
C VAL A 109 0.38 10.72 4.16
N GLY A 110 -0.36 9.87 3.45
CA GLY A 110 -1.38 10.36 2.55
C GLY A 110 -0.79 11.37 1.56
N CYS A 111 -1.33 12.58 1.50
CA CYS A 111 -0.85 13.62 0.60
C CYS A 111 0.23 14.53 1.19
N ASP A 112 0.71 14.29 2.40
CA ASP A 112 1.74 15.12 3.04
C ASP A 112 3.12 14.49 2.85
N ILE A 113 4.07 15.28 2.34
CA ILE A 113 5.47 14.86 2.12
C ILE A 113 6.37 15.69 3.03
N SER A 114 7.22 15.02 3.82
CA SER A 114 8.15 15.70 4.71
C SER A 114 9.55 15.07 4.72
N VAL A 115 10.54 15.89 5.07
CA VAL A 115 11.90 15.48 5.40
C VAL A 115 12.27 16.20 6.70
N GLY A 116 12.45 15.47 7.77
CA GLY A 116 12.54 16.02 9.12
C GLY A 116 11.30 16.85 9.44
N ASP A 117 11.47 18.09 9.84
CA ASP A 117 10.41 19.04 10.19
C ASP A 117 9.91 19.91 9.01
N ARG A 118 10.40 19.63 7.79
CA ARG A 118 10.03 20.41 6.59
C ARG A 118 9.01 19.66 5.75
N TYR A 119 7.82 20.26 5.58
CA TYR A 119 6.82 19.80 4.62
C TYR A 119 7.13 20.33 3.22
N LEU A 120 7.13 19.44 2.24
CA LEU A 120 7.47 19.75 0.86
C LEU A 120 6.23 20.01 0.02
N PRO A 121 6.22 21.02 -0.86
CA PRO A 121 5.12 21.24 -1.78
C PRO A 121 5.00 20.06 -2.75
N ASN A 122 3.78 19.63 -2.99
CA ASN A 122 3.44 18.57 -3.92
C ASN A 122 2.00 18.77 -4.43
N GLN A 123 1.56 17.95 -5.36
CA GLN A 123 0.23 18.02 -5.98
C GLN A 123 -0.59 16.74 -5.80
N LEU A 124 -0.27 15.92 -4.79
CA LEU A 124 -1.02 14.69 -4.50
C LEU A 124 -2.48 15.00 -4.14
N ALA A 125 -2.70 16.05 -3.34
CA ALA A 125 -4.05 16.48 -2.95
C ALA A 125 -4.89 17.00 -4.14
N GLU A 126 -4.24 17.46 -5.21
CA GLU A 126 -4.86 17.87 -6.48
C GLU A 126 -5.04 16.70 -7.46
N GLY A 127 -4.76 15.47 -7.01
CA GLY A 127 -4.93 14.27 -7.82
C GLY A 127 -3.75 13.95 -8.75
N GLN A 128 -2.61 14.65 -8.61
CA GLN A 128 -1.44 14.39 -9.45
C GLN A 128 -0.52 13.36 -8.80
N PRO A 129 -0.06 12.33 -9.55
CA PRO A 129 0.92 11.38 -9.05
C PRO A 129 2.25 12.06 -8.67
N TYR A 130 2.91 11.53 -7.65
CA TYR A 130 4.27 11.90 -7.28
C TYR A 130 5.24 10.81 -7.73
N PRO A 131 6.01 11.02 -8.81
CA PRO A 131 6.96 10.03 -9.29
C PRO A 131 8.19 9.99 -8.39
N ILE A 132 8.63 8.77 -8.05
CA ILE A 132 9.95 8.53 -7.45
C ILE A 132 10.96 8.40 -8.58
N ASP A 133 10.61 7.60 -9.61
CA ASP A 133 11.30 7.44 -10.89
C ASP A 133 10.34 6.89 -11.96
N ASP A 134 10.87 6.36 -13.06
CA ASP A 134 10.07 5.83 -14.17
C ASP A 134 9.28 4.54 -13.80
N PHE A 135 9.66 3.86 -12.71
CA PHE A 135 9.12 2.57 -12.29
C PHE A 135 8.25 2.64 -11.05
N VAL A 136 8.52 3.59 -10.14
CA VAL A 136 7.81 3.72 -8.86
C VAL A 136 7.16 5.10 -8.76
N SER A 137 5.88 5.13 -8.47
CA SER A 137 5.14 6.37 -8.24
C SER A 137 4.12 6.23 -7.12
N ILE A 138 3.91 7.33 -6.40
CA ILE A 138 2.84 7.46 -5.43
C ILE A 138 1.64 8.04 -6.16
N ILE A 139 0.50 7.36 -6.07
CA ILE A 139 -0.73 7.80 -6.74
C ILE A 139 -1.82 8.10 -5.70
N PRO A 140 -2.54 9.23 -5.83
CA PRO A 140 -3.69 9.51 -4.97
C PRO A 140 -4.80 8.50 -5.23
N THR A 141 -5.32 7.91 -4.16
CA THR A 141 -6.41 6.93 -4.21
C THR A 141 -7.41 7.17 -3.08
N PRO A 142 -7.93 8.41 -2.92
CA PRO A 142 -8.81 8.75 -1.81
C PRO A 142 -10.10 7.93 -1.80
N GLY A 143 -10.71 7.84 -0.63
CA GLY A 143 -12.01 7.24 -0.44
C GLY A 143 -12.17 6.51 0.89
N HIS A 144 -11.20 5.66 1.29
CA HIS A 144 -11.17 5.10 2.64
C HIS A 144 -10.99 6.22 3.67
N THR A 145 -9.99 7.09 3.44
CA THR A 145 -9.95 8.44 4.00
C THR A 145 -9.93 9.48 2.87
N GLY A 146 -9.96 10.78 3.21
CA GLY A 146 -9.94 11.84 2.20
C GLY A 146 -8.59 12.03 1.49
N ARG A 147 -7.50 11.40 1.95
CA ARG A 147 -6.13 11.68 1.50
C ARG A 147 -5.28 10.43 1.27
N ASP A 148 -5.92 9.30 0.99
CA ASP A 148 -5.22 8.04 0.77
C ASP A 148 -4.33 8.09 -0.46
N VAL A 149 -3.21 7.36 -0.39
CA VAL A 149 -2.31 7.12 -1.51
C VAL A 149 -2.00 5.63 -1.63
N SER A 150 -1.65 5.22 -2.84
CA SER A 150 -1.14 3.88 -3.14
C SER A 150 0.22 3.99 -3.81
N VAL A 151 1.01 2.93 -3.79
CA VAL A 151 2.33 2.88 -4.45
C VAL A 151 2.26 1.94 -5.64
N LEU A 152 2.49 2.50 -6.83
CA LEU A 152 2.52 1.76 -8.09
C LEU A 152 3.96 1.38 -8.43
N VAL A 153 4.21 0.10 -8.69
CA VAL A 153 5.53 -0.45 -9.06
C VAL A 153 5.42 -1.19 -10.38
N LYS A 154 6.22 -0.78 -11.35
CA LYS A 154 6.29 -1.40 -12.69
C LYS A 154 7.54 -2.27 -12.83
N GLY A 155 7.56 -3.17 -13.81
CA GLY A 155 8.73 -3.96 -14.17
C GLY A 155 8.97 -5.16 -13.25
N THR A 156 7.97 -5.61 -12.50
CA THR A 156 8.09 -6.85 -11.72
C THR A 156 7.84 -8.08 -12.59
N SER A 157 8.25 -9.26 -12.11
CA SER A 157 7.96 -10.54 -12.79
C SER A 157 6.46 -10.85 -12.91
N GLU A 158 5.64 -10.19 -12.07
CA GLU A 158 4.18 -10.33 -12.05
C GLU A 158 3.47 -9.18 -12.78
N GLY A 159 4.23 -8.30 -13.47
CA GLY A 159 3.71 -7.11 -14.14
C GLY A 159 3.70 -5.89 -13.22
N THR A 160 2.63 -5.13 -13.25
CA THR A 160 2.44 -3.94 -12.41
C THR A 160 1.86 -4.29 -11.07
N VAL A 161 2.55 -3.94 -9.99
CA VAL A 161 2.10 -4.15 -8.61
C VAL A 161 1.59 -2.85 -8.03
N LEU A 162 0.43 -2.88 -7.37
CA LEU A 162 -0.11 -1.76 -6.59
C LEU A 162 -0.12 -2.14 -5.10
N VAL A 163 0.65 -1.44 -4.29
CA VAL A 163 0.49 -1.47 -2.83
C VAL A 163 -0.60 -0.48 -2.48
N ALA A 164 -1.78 -1.02 -2.18
CA ALA A 164 -3.02 -0.26 -2.26
C ALA A 164 -3.47 0.35 -0.93
N GLY A 165 -2.92 -0.10 0.22
CA GLY A 165 -3.50 0.24 1.51
C GLY A 165 -4.98 -0.16 1.56
N ASP A 166 -5.79 0.58 2.29
CA ASP A 166 -7.21 0.28 2.52
C ASP A 166 -8.13 0.72 1.37
N LEU A 167 -7.53 1.05 0.20
CA LEU A 167 -8.29 1.08 -1.05
C LEU A 167 -8.96 -0.29 -1.28
N PHE A 168 -8.26 -1.37 -0.89
CA PHE A 168 -8.79 -2.72 -0.77
C PHE A 168 -8.48 -3.27 0.62
N GLU A 169 -9.52 -3.68 1.34
CA GLU A 169 -9.34 -4.40 2.62
C GLU A 169 -8.67 -5.75 2.36
N ARG A 170 -9.17 -6.49 1.38
CA ARG A 170 -8.69 -7.81 0.95
C ARG A 170 -9.20 -8.17 -0.44
N CYS A 171 -8.80 -9.32 -0.96
CA CYS A 171 -9.23 -9.81 -2.27
C CYS A 171 -10.76 -9.89 -2.41
N HIS A 172 -11.40 -10.56 -1.45
CA HIS A 172 -12.85 -10.81 -1.42
C HIS A 172 -13.51 -9.95 -0.33
N ASP A 173 -13.42 -8.64 -0.47
CA ASP A 173 -14.03 -7.67 0.44
C ASP A 173 -15.46 -7.26 0.02
N GLU A 174 -15.87 -7.64 -1.20
CA GLU A 174 -17.18 -7.39 -1.82
C GLU A 174 -17.70 -5.96 -1.51
N ASP A 175 -18.75 -5.84 -0.70
CA ASP A 175 -19.32 -4.57 -0.26
C ASP A 175 -18.92 -4.18 1.18
N SER A 176 -18.23 -5.08 1.92
CA SER A 176 -17.89 -4.85 3.33
C SER A 176 -16.93 -3.67 3.56
N TRP A 177 -16.10 -3.32 2.59
CA TRP A 177 -15.21 -2.16 2.64
C TRP A 177 -15.97 -0.83 2.72
N LYS A 178 -17.24 -0.77 2.24
CA LYS A 178 -18.04 0.46 2.22
C LYS A 178 -18.36 0.98 3.60
N GLU A 179 -18.48 0.09 4.59
CA GLU A 179 -18.73 0.45 5.99
C GLU A 179 -17.52 1.11 6.65
N LEU A 180 -16.33 0.89 6.09
CA LEU A 180 -15.06 1.44 6.57
C LEU A 180 -14.62 2.68 5.78
N SER A 181 -15.38 3.10 4.77
CA SER A 181 -15.04 4.16 3.83
C SER A 181 -15.66 5.49 4.22
N GLU A 182 -14.85 6.56 4.24
CA GLU A 182 -15.38 7.93 4.38
C GLU A 182 -16.17 8.38 3.15
N ASN A 183 -15.77 7.91 1.94
CA ASN A 183 -16.45 8.22 0.69
C ASN A 183 -16.47 7.02 -0.25
N PRO A 184 -17.48 6.14 -0.14
CA PRO A 184 -17.58 4.94 -0.96
C PRO A 184 -17.63 5.18 -2.48
N GLN A 185 -18.22 6.29 -2.94
CA GLN A 185 -18.28 6.58 -4.38
C GLN A 185 -16.90 6.91 -4.96
N ILE A 186 -16.12 7.72 -4.26
CA ILE A 186 -14.76 8.06 -4.67
C ILE A 186 -13.87 6.82 -4.55
N GLN A 187 -13.98 6.06 -3.47
CA GLN A 187 -13.21 4.83 -3.28
C GLN A 187 -13.50 3.82 -4.39
N GLU A 188 -14.78 3.59 -4.73
CA GLU A 188 -15.15 2.69 -5.83
C GLU A 188 -14.52 3.12 -7.16
N THR A 189 -14.54 4.41 -7.47
CA THR A 189 -13.89 4.94 -8.70
C THR A 189 -12.40 4.59 -8.72
N ASN A 190 -11.68 4.79 -7.60
CA ASN A 190 -10.26 4.47 -7.47
C ASN A 190 -10.00 2.95 -7.47
N ARG A 191 -10.89 2.14 -6.88
CA ARG A 191 -10.84 0.67 -6.95
C ARG A 191 -10.93 0.18 -8.40
N GLN A 192 -11.87 0.73 -9.17
CA GLN A 192 -12.03 0.39 -10.60
C GLN A 192 -10.79 0.79 -11.42
N MET A 193 -10.22 1.97 -11.17
CA MET A 193 -8.96 2.39 -11.80
C MET A 193 -7.82 1.43 -11.45
N ALA A 194 -7.68 1.06 -10.18
CA ALA A 194 -6.66 0.11 -9.72
C ALA A 194 -6.80 -1.27 -10.40
N LEU A 195 -8.02 -1.80 -10.50
CA LEU A 195 -8.31 -3.07 -11.17
C LEU A 195 -8.03 -3.02 -12.69
N GLN A 196 -8.07 -1.84 -13.32
CA GLN A 196 -7.70 -1.68 -14.73
C GLN A 196 -6.17 -1.52 -14.93
N THR A 197 -5.45 -1.07 -13.90
CA THR A 197 -4.04 -0.68 -14.02
C THR A 197 -3.09 -1.76 -13.49
N ALA A 198 -3.39 -2.36 -12.33
CA ALA A 198 -2.51 -3.29 -11.64
C ALA A 198 -2.76 -4.74 -12.05
N ASP A 199 -1.70 -5.52 -12.18
CA ASP A 199 -1.76 -6.98 -12.38
C ASP A 199 -1.79 -7.72 -11.04
N VAL A 200 -1.16 -7.13 -10.01
CA VAL A 200 -1.18 -7.61 -8.63
C VAL A 200 -1.51 -6.45 -7.70
N ILE A 201 -2.36 -6.70 -6.72
CA ILE A 201 -2.73 -5.74 -5.68
C ILE A 201 -2.33 -6.32 -4.32
N ILE A 202 -1.65 -5.50 -3.51
CA ILE A 202 -1.34 -5.76 -2.11
C ILE A 202 -2.31 -4.91 -1.28
N PRO A 203 -3.32 -5.54 -0.63
CA PRO A 203 -4.34 -4.82 0.13
C PRO A 203 -3.86 -4.46 1.54
N GLY A 204 -4.63 -3.61 2.24
CA GLY A 204 -4.32 -3.20 3.59
C GLY A 204 -4.44 -4.31 4.64
N HIS A 205 -5.38 -5.24 4.47
CA HIS A 205 -5.74 -6.20 5.53
C HIS A 205 -5.96 -7.63 5.03
N GLY A 206 -5.13 -8.10 4.12
CA GLY A 206 -5.21 -9.46 3.61
C GLY A 206 -4.08 -9.85 2.67
N PRO A 207 -4.12 -11.09 2.15
CA PRO A 207 -3.15 -11.57 1.18
C PRO A 207 -3.15 -10.73 -0.11
N LEU A 208 -1.98 -10.60 -0.74
CA LEU A 208 -1.89 -10.06 -2.09
C LEU A 208 -2.69 -10.92 -3.08
N PHE A 209 -3.19 -10.30 -4.13
CA PHE A 209 -4.02 -10.99 -5.12
C PHE A 209 -3.76 -10.53 -6.55
N ARG A 210 -4.00 -11.43 -7.48
CA ARG A 210 -3.90 -11.20 -8.92
C ARG A 210 -5.21 -10.66 -9.49
N VAL A 211 -5.08 -9.73 -10.44
CA VAL A 211 -6.18 -9.20 -11.24
C VAL A 211 -6.16 -9.84 -12.62
N HIS A 212 -7.24 -10.51 -12.99
CA HIS A 212 -7.42 -11.12 -14.31
C HIS A 212 -8.42 -10.28 -15.10
N ARG A 213 -7.96 -9.71 -16.21
CA ARG A 213 -8.78 -8.95 -17.17
C ARG A 213 -9.00 -9.81 -18.42
N GLN A 214 -10.26 -10.12 -18.73
CA GLN A 214 -10.67 -10.88 -19.92
C GLN A 214 -11.13 -9.95 -21.03
#